data_e62493ce74711309d949f1c6cd5eadd3
#
_entry.id   e62493ce74711309d949f1c6cd5eadd3
#
_cell.length_a   1.000
_cell.length_b   1.000
_cell.length_c   1.000
_cell.angle_alpha   90.00
_cell.angle_beta   90.00
_cell.angle_gamma   90.00
#
_symmetry.space_group_name_H-M   'P 1'
#
loop_
_entity.id
_entity.type
_entity.pdbx_description
1 polymer ?
#
loop_
_entity_poly.entity_id
_entity_poly.type
_entity_poly.pdbx_seq_one_letter_code
_entity_poly.pdbx_strand_id
1 'polypeptide(L)'
;MGEMGGTDMARPALSPVFRALGGQTPEDRFSALHTPCYIIDEGQLIRNGQILSSEDGFSALPTPCYIIDEGQLIRNGQILSSVMARTGCRILLAQKAFSNYQFYPLLAAFLSGTEASGLYEARLGAEEMPGREVHVFCAAYREDEFEELLNYADHIVFNSPRQLKKFGPRAREAGKSLGLRINPQCSTQEGHGIYDPCATGSRLGTTRAVWDAEMDRAAVSLLDGLHFHTLCEQGADALALTAEAVEKTFGDVLPQMKWLNMGGGHHITKDGYDIPLLERTIRHMTERYGVQVYLEPGEAVALNAGFLACRVLDIVTNSGIQTAILDVSAACHMPDVLEMPYTPPLYGAESGEGEPGDGFTYRLAGPTCLSGDVIGTYRFPAPLEEGDLLLFGDMAIYTTCKNNTFNGMPLPDIWKRDRQGRLERLVTFGYGDFKCRLGT
;
A
#
# COMPACT_ATOMS: atom_id res chain seq x y z
N MET A 1 17.10 18.85 52.11
CA MET A 1 15.72 19.31 51.95
C MET A 1 15.72 20.37 50.87
N GLY A 2 15.23 20.07 49.74
CA GLY A 2 15.12 20.95 48.57
C GLY A 2 14.25 20.21 47.56
N GLU A 3 12.97 20.54 47.55
CA GLU A 3 11.96 19.98 46.65
C GLU A 3 12.28 20.42 45.22
N MET A 4 12.43 19.46 44.33
CA MET A 4 12.41 19.71 42.87
C MET A 4 10.96 19.70 42.43
N GLY A 5 10.46 20.88 42.05
CA GLY A 5 9.13 21.04 41.45
C GLY A 5 9.03 20.35 40.10
N GLY A 6 8.07 19.45 40.00
CA GLY A 6 7.66 18.89 38.73
C GLY A 6 6.97 19.96 37.87
N THR A 7 7.46 20.16 36.67
CA THR A 7 6.79 20.96 35.66
C THR A 7 5.61 20.17 35.12
N ASP A 8 4.42 20.60 35.51
CA ASP A 8 3.13 20.14 34.96
C ASP A 8 3.09 20.56 33.48
N MET A 9 3.31 19.62 32.56
CA MET A 9 3.15 19.88 31.13
C MET A 9 1.67 20.02 30.84
N ALA A 10 1.23 21.23 30.56
CA ALA A 10 -0.14 21.55 30.17
C ALA A 10 -0.55 20.75 28.93
N ARG A 11 -1.68 20.06 29.02
CA ARG A 11 -2.31 19.38 27.91
C ARG A 11 -2.58 20.39 26.79
N PRO A 12 -2.22 20.08 25.49
CA PRO A 12 -2.56 20.96 24.39
C PRO A 12 -4.07 21.15 24.30
N ALA A 13 -4.51 22.39 24.11
CA ALA A 13 -5.92 22.72 23.99
C ALA A 13 -6.45 22.27 22.62
N LEU A 14 -7.59 21.58 22.60
CA LEU A 14 -8.30 21.20 21.40
C LEU A 14 -8.56 22.40 20.49
N SER A 15 -8.46 22.21 19.17
CA SER A 15 -8.71 23.26 18.18
C SER A 15 -10.15 23.82 18.30
N PRO A 16 -10.39 25.06 17.87
CA PRO A 16 -11.72 25.69 17.95
C PRO A 16 -12.82 24.92 17.22
N VAL A 17 -12.49 24.22 16.13
CA VAL A 17 -13.42 23.41 15.34
C VAL A 17 -13.95 22.24 16.17
N PHE A 18 -13.11 21.58 16.95
CA PHE A 18 -13.51 20.43 17.76
C PHE A 18 -14.27 20.83 19.04
N ARG A 19 -14.08 22.05 19.58
CA ARG A 19 -14.90 22.55 20.68
C ARG A 19 -16.34 22.84 20.29
N ALA A 20 -16.58 23.21 19.03
CA ALA A 20 -17.93 23.47 18.50
C ALA A 20 -18.76 22.20 18.26
N LEU A 21 -18.10 21.03 18.17
CA LEU A 21 -18.78 19.74 17.92
C LEU A 21 -19.11 18.97 19.22
N GLY A 22 -18.77 19.50 20.39
CA GLY A 22 -19.04 18.88 21.69
C GLY A 22 -20.53 18.89 22.02
N GLY A 23 -21.23 17.75 21.78
CA GLY A 23 -22.63 17.56 22.18
C GLY A 23 -23.52 16.89 21.15
N GLN A 24 -23.02 16.55 19.96
CA GLN A 24 -23.80 15.87 18.91
C GLN A 24 -23.50 14.36 18.89
N THR A 25 -24.49 13.55 18.46
CA THR A 25 -24.27 12.11 18.21
C THR A 25 -23.31 11.89 17.04
N PRO A 26 -22.65 10.71 16.93
CA PRO A 26 -21.76 10.43 15.80
C PRO A 26 -22.39 10.66 14.42
N GLU A 27 -23.68 10.34 14.26
CA GLU A 27 -24.42 10.51 13.00
C GLU A 27 -24.66 11.98 12.64
N ASP A 28 -24.88 12.84 13.64
CA ASP A 28 -25.07 14.28 13.43
C ASP A 28 -23.77 15.02 13.06
N ARG A 29 -22.61 14.46 13.43
CA ARG A 29 -21.29 15.07 13.17
C ARG A 29 -20.90 15.06 11.69
N PHE A 30 -21.41 14.10 10.92
CA PHE A 30 -21.01 13.92 9.53
C PHE A 30 -21.95 14.59 8.52
N SER A 31 -23.20 14.90 8.92
CA SER A 31 -24.20 15.52 8.04
C SER A 31 -23.88 16.97 7.64
N ALA A 32 -22.96 17.65 8.35
CA ALA A 32 -22.58 19.04 8.11
C ALA A 32 -21.28 19.20 7.28
N LEU A 33 -20.64 18.10 6.88
CA LEU A 33 -19.39 18.15 6.14
C LEU A 33 -19.66 18.13 4.63
N HIS A 34 -19.16 19.15 3.92
CA HIS A 34 -19.19 19.16 2.46
C HIS A 34 -18.07 18.26 1.94
N THR A 35 -18.40 17.33 1.05
CA THR A 35 -17.43 16.46 0.37
C THR A 35 -16.72 17.21 -0.78
N PRO A 36 -15.43 16.90 -1.06
CA PRO A 36 -14.58 15.91 -0.41
C PRO A 36 -13.88 16.48 0.83
N CYS A 37 -13.96 15.77 1.95
CA CYS A 37 -13.18 16.08 3.15
C CYS A 37 -12.53 14.80 3.70
N TYR A 38 -11.27 14.91 4.14
CA TYR A 38 -10.61 13.83 4.87
C TYR A 38 -11.07 13.89 6.33
N ILE A 39 -11.68 12.82 6.82
CA ILE A 39 -12.01 12.69 8.24
C ILE A 39 -10.88 11.90 8.89
N ILE A 40 -10.08 12.60 9.69
CA ILE A 40 -9.07 11.96 10.52
C ILE A 40 -9.78 11.52 11.81
N ASP A 41 -9.77 10.20 12.12
CA ASP A 41 -10.22 9.72 13.42
C ASP A 41 -9.23 10.19 14.51
N GLU A 42 -9.56 11.32 15.12
CA GLU A 42 -8.78 11.91 16.20
C GLU A 42 -8.63 10.94 17.39
N GLY A 43 -9.65 10.10 17.63
CA GLY A 43 -9.57 9.06 18.66
C GLY A 43 -8.51 8.01 18.36
N GLN A 44 -8.28 7.69 17.10
CA GLN A 44 -7.22 6.79 16.66
C GLN A 44 -5.85 7.50 16.65
N LEU A 45 -5.81 8.75 16.21
CA LEU A 45 -4.63 9.61 16.31
C LEU A 45 -4.22 9.85 17.77
N ILE A 46 -5.17 10.13 18.67
CA ILE A 46 -4.91 10.31 20.10
C ILE A 46 -4.48 8.97 20.72
N ARG A 47 -5.14 7.87 20.41
CA ARG A 47 -4.71 6.53 20.89
C ARG A 47 -3.32 6.17 20.36
N ASN A 48 -3.06 6.42 19.08
CA ASN A 48 -1.74 6.18 18.49
C ASN A 48 -0.71 7.18 19.03
N GLY A 49 -1.06 8.47 19.19
CA GLY A 49 -0.21 9.48 19.80
C GLY A 49 0.03 9.27 21.29
N GLN A 50 -0.96 8.80 22.06
CA GLN A 50 -0.78 8.41 23.46
C GLN A 50 0.05 7.13 23.60
N ILE A 51 -0.04 6.22 22.66
CA ILE A 51 0.84 5.05 22.55
C ILE A 51 2.29 5.48 22.24
N LEU A 52 2.46 6.57 21.51
CA LEU A 52 3.78 7.07 21.10
C LEU A 52 4.39 8.07 22.11
N SER A 53 3.57 8.78 22.89
CA SER A 53 4.04 9.76 23.89
C SER A 53 4.26 9.17 25.28
N SER A 54 3.79 7.96 25.58
CA SER A 54 4.04 7.28 26.84
C SER A 54 5.30 6.44 26.72
N GLU A 55 6.38 6.82 27.39
CA GLU A 55 7.57 6.06 27.87
C GLU A 55 8.10 4.83 27.07
N ASP A 56 7.51 4.49 25.90
CA ASP A 56 7.63 3.19 25.23
C ASP A 56 8.82 3.07 24.26
N GLY A 57 9.93 3.72 24.55
CA GLY A 57 11.19 3.41 23.88
C GLY A 57 11.41 4.05 22.48
N PHE A 58 10.45 4.78 21.91
CA PHE A 58 10.62 5.43 20.61
C PHE A 58 11.71 6.50 20.61
N SER A 59 11.86 7.25 21.72
CA SER A 59 12.90 8.26 21.85
C SER A 59 14.32 7.70 21.81
N ALA A 60 14.48 6.42 22.14
CA ALA A 60 15.76 5.71 22.14
C ALA A 60 16.04 4.96 20.84
N LEU A 61 15.10 4.97 19.88
CA LEU A 61 15.32 4.30 18.60
C LEU A 61 16.42 4.99 17.79
N PRO A 62 17.31 4.21 17.18
CA PRO A 62 18.20 4.75 16.16
C PRO A 62 17.36 5.16 14.95
N THR A 63 17.61 6.36 14.44
CA THR A 63 16.95 6.86 13.22
C THR A 63 17.96 6.92 12.06
N PRO A 64 17.49 6.82 10.81
CA PRO A 64 16.10 6.53 10.42
C PRO A 64 15.71 5.06 10.62
N CYS A 65 14.45 4.79 10.96
CA CYS A 65 13.95 3.42 11.01
C CYS A 65 12.46 3.32 10.67
N TYR A 66 12.08 2.24 9.97
CA TYR A 66 10.69 1.82 9.83
C TYR A 66 10.26 0.99 11.03
N ILE A 67 9.03 1.15 11.45
CA ILE A 67 8.43 0.39 12.53
C ILE A 67 7.12 -0.22 12.01
N ILE A 68 7.05 -1.54 11.93
CA ILE A 68 5.86 -2.25 11.46
C ILE A 68 5.03 -2.71 12.66
N ASP A 69 3.76 -2.29 12.72
CA ASP A 69 2.81 -2.63 13.79
C ASP A 69 2.09 -3.95 13.50
N GLU A 70 2.49 -4.99 14.21
CA GLU A 70 1.87 -6.32 14.12
C GLU A 70 0.38 -6.30 14.47
N GLY A 71 -0.02 -5.47 15.43
CA GLY A 71 -1.41 -5.35 15.84
C GLY A 71 -2.30 -4.79 14.73
N GLN A 72 -1.80 -3.82 13.96
CA GLN A 72 -2.53 -3.28 12.81
C GLN A 72 -2.59 -4.27 11.66
N LEU A 73 -1.51 -5.00 11.36
CA LEU A 73 -1.53 -6.08 10.36
C LEU A 73 -2.59 -7.14 10.70
N ILE A 74 -2.71 -7.53 11.97
CA ILE A 74 -3.74 -8.46 12.43
C ILE A 74 -5.15 -7.90 12.22
N ARG A 75 -5.41 -6.63 12.57
CA ARG A 75 -6.71 -5.98 12.34
C ARG A 75 -7.10 -5.99 10.86
N ASN A 76 -6.18 -5.59 10.01
CA ASN A 76 -6.39 -5.62 8.56
C ASN A 76 -6.65 -7.05 8.05
N GLY A 77 -5.84 -8.00 8.48
CA GLY A 77 -6.00 -9.42 8.16
C GLY A 77 -7.37 -9.98 8.59
N GLN A 78 -7.87 -9.61 9.76
CA GLN A 78 -9.19 -10.00 10.25
C GLN A 78 -10.32 -9.47 9.38
N ILE A 79 -10.24 -8.22 8.90
CA ILE A 79 -11.22 -7.65 7.97
C ILE A 79 -11.20 -8.46 6.67
N LEU A 80 -10.03 -8.66 6.07
CA LEU A 80 -9.87 -9.39 4.81
C LEU A 80 -10.36 -10.84 4.92
N SER A 81 -9.96 -11.56 5.97
CA SER A 81 -10.41 -12.93 6.19
C SER A 81 -11.92 -13.02 6.42
N SER A 82 -12.53 -12.01 7.04
CA SER A 82 -13.98 -11.96 7.23
C SER A 82 -14.74 -11.80 5.90
N VAL A 83 -14.21 -11.04 4.95
CA VAL A 83 -14.76 -10.92 3.58
C VAL A 83 -14.67 -12.30 2.88
N MET A 84 -13.51 -12.97 2.95
CA MET A 84 -13.36 -14.32 2.39
C MET A 84 -14.36 -15.31 2.99
N ALA A 85 -14.53 -15.30 4.31
CA ALA A 85 -15.47 -16.22 4.99
C ALA A 85 -16.92 -16.00 4.57
N ARG A 86 -17.34 -14.75 4.29
CA ARG A 86 -18.72 -14.43 3.89
C ARG A 86 -18.99 -14.58 2.40
N THR A 87 -17.98 -14.57 1.54
CA THR A 87 -18.17 -14.59 0.08
C THR A 87 -17.60 -15.81 -0.60
N GLY A 88 -16.69 -16.54 0.05
CA GLY A 88 -15.93 -17.63 -0.57
C GLY A 88 -14.81 -17.14 -1.53
N CYS A 89 -14.57 -15.84 -1.66
CA CYS A 89 -13.45 -15.34 -2.45
C CYS A 89 -12.11 -15.69 -1.79
N ARG A 90 -11.03 -15.55 -2.54
CA ARG A 90 -9.66 -15.68 -2.07
C ARG A 90 -8.95 -14.34 -2.17
N ILE A 91 -8.19 -13.98 -1.15
CA ILE A 91 -7.45 -12.71 -1.09
C ILE A 91 -5.96 -13.01 -0.98
N LEU A 92 -5.18 -12.37 -1.85
CA LEU A 92 -3.74 -12.51 -1.96
C LEU A 92 -3.05 -11.21 -1.52
N LEU A 93 -1.86 -11.31 -0.93
CA LEU A 93 -1.00 -10.16 -0.69
C LEU A 93 -0.30 -9.75 -1.99
N ALA A 94 -0.54 -8.55 -2.50
CA ALA A 94 0.29 -7.99 -3.56
C ALA A 94 1.63 -7.49 -2.98
N GLN A 95 2.70 -8.26 -3.22
CA GLN A 95 4.02 -8.06 -2.60
C GLN A 95 4.66 -6.72 -2.98
N LYS A 96 4.34 -6.18 -4.16
CA LYS A 96 4.82 -4.87 -4.61
C LYS A 96 4.53 -3.72 -3.62
N ALA A 97 3.48 -3.84 -2.82
CA ALA A 97 3.14 -2.85 -1.80
C ALA A 97 3.75 -3.17 -0.44
N PHE A 98 3.89 -4.45 -0.09
CA PHE A 98 4.40 -4.89 1.20
C PHE A 98 5.15 -6.21 1.06
N SER A 99 6.49 -6.18 1.18
CA SER A 99 7.37 -7.34 1.04
C SER A 99 8.17 -7.67 2.31
N ASN A 100 7.74 -7.17 3.47
CA ASN A 100 8.37 -7.49 4.75
C ASN A 100 8.04 -8.93 5.15
N TYR A 101 8.77 -9.88 4.58
CA TYR A 101 8.49 -11.32 4.65
C TYR A 101 8.52 -11.90 6.07
N GLN A 102 9.16 -11.25 7.03
CA GLN A 102 9.10 -11.65 8.44
C GLN A 102 7.66 -11.68 9.00
N PHE A 103 6.73 -10.98 8.34
CA PHE A 103 5.30 -10.99 8.68
C PHE A 103 4.47 -11.96 7.84
N TYR A 104 5.06 -12.65 6.86
CA TYR A 104 4.32 -13.60 6.00
C TYR A 104 3.73 -14.77 6.77
N PRO A 105 4.42 -15.39 7.77
CA PRO A 105 3.80 -16.42 8.60
C PRO A 105 2.55 -15.93 9.35
N LEU A 106 2.55 -14.68 9.80
CA LEU A 106 1.38 -14.04 10.41
C LEU A 106 0.26 -13.85 9.40
N LEU A 107 0.57 -13.27 8.23
CA LEU A 107 -0.39 -12.98 7.18
C LEU A 107 -0.97 -14.25 6.54
N ALA A 108 -0.23 -15.36 6.52
CA ALA A 108 -0.71 -16.66 6.05
C ALA A 108 -1.91 -17.20 6.86
N ALA A 109 -2.12 -16.71 8.08
CA ALA A 109 -3.31 -17.05 8.87
C ALA A 109 -4.59 -16.36 8.35
N PHE A 110 -4.45 -15.28 7.59
CA PHE A 110 -5.55 -14.43 7.13
C PHE A 110 -5.75 -14.44 5.61
N LEU A 111 -4.72 -14.76 4.84
CA LEU A 111 -4.70 -14.63 3.39
C LEU A 111 -4.52 -15.98 2.70
N SER A 112 -4.95 -16.06 1.45
CA SER A 112 -4.86 -17.29 0.63
C SER A 112 -3.49 -17.49 0.00
N GLY A 113 -2.68 -16.44 -0.11
CA GLY A 113 -1.38 -16.48 -0.73
C GLY A 113 -0.82 -15.12 -1.07
N THR A 114 0.06 -15.08 -2.06
CA THR A 114 0.73 -13.87 -2.54
C THR A 114 0.48 -13.64 -4.03
N GLU A 115 0.52 -12.36 -4.44
CA GLU A 115 0.65 -11.94 -5.84
C GLU A 115 2.04 -11.35 -6.04
N ALA A 116 2.67 -11.72 -7.13
CA ALA A 116 4.03 -11.36 -7.50
C ALA A 116 4.07 -10.70 -8.88
N SER A 117 4.91 -9.69 -9.02
CA SER A 117 5.12 -8.98 -10.28
C SER A 117 6.38 -9.46 -11.05
N GLY A 118 7.08 -10.46 -10.51
CA GLY A 118 8.28 -11.02 -11.11
C GLY A 118 8.83 -12.24 -10.37
N LEU A 119 9.92 -12.80 -10.91
CA LEU A 119 10.53 -14.03 -10.40
C LEU A 119 10.92 -13.94 -8.92
N TYR A 120 11.53 -12.84 -8.49
CA TYR A 120 12.03 -12.75 -7.11
C TYR A 120 10.90 -12.60 -6.08
N GLU A 121 9.83 -11.90 -6.42
CA GLU A 121 8.63 -11.86 -5.57
C GLU A 121 7.92 -13.23 -5.55
N ALA A 122 7.84 -13.94 -6.69
CA ALA A 122 7.25 -15.28 -6.75
C ALA A 122 8.02 -16.26 -5.85
N ARG A 123 9.35 -16.23 -5.94
CA ARG A 123 10.22 -17.02 -5.09
C ARG A 123 10.07 -16.67 -3.61
N LEU A 124 10.08 -15.38 -3.27
CA LEU A 124 9.88 -14.92 -1.90
C LEU A 124 8.55 -15.39 -1.33
N GLY A 125 7.45 -15.27 -2.09
CA GLY A 125 6.14 -15.76 -1.67
C GLY A 125 6.12 -17.27 -1.42
N ALA A 126 6.73 -18.06 -2.31
CA ALA A 126 6.80 -19.50 -2.17
C ALA A 126 7.66 -19.95 -0.98
N GLU A 127 8.79 -19.28 -0.73
CA GLU A 127 9.71 -19.61 0.36
C GLU A 127 9.15 -19.20 1.73
N GLU A 128 8.57 -18.00 1.84
CA GLU A 128 8.23 -17.37 3.12
C GLU A 128 6.74 -17.50 3.51
N MET A 129 5.88 -17.94 2.57
CA MET A 129 4.47 -18.26 2.84
C MET A 129 4.14 -19.69 2.34
N PRO A 130 4.85 -20.71 2.82
CA PRO A 130 4.74 -22.07 2.29
C PRO A 130 3.32 -22.64 2.44
N GLY A 131 2.88 -23.38 1.41
CA GLY A 131 1.55 -23.98 1.39
C GLY A 131 0.41 -23.01 1.08
N ARG A 132 0.74 -21.77 0.68
CA ARG A 132 -0.19 -20.80 0.15
C ARG A 132 0.03 -20.61 -1.34
N GLU A 133 -1.00 -20.13 -2.06
CA GLU A 133 -0.94 -19.91 -3.50
C GLU A 133 0.00 -18.76 -3.86
N VAL A 134 0.75 -18.93 -4.95
CA VAL A 134 1.57 -17.88 -5.57
C VAL A 134 1.02 -17.56 -6.94
N HIS A 135 0.43 -16.38 -7.09
CA HIS A 135 -0.02 -15.85 -8.36
C HIS A 135 1.03 -14.91 -8.95
N VAL A 136 1.21 -14.94 -10.25
CA VAL A 136 2.20 -14.08 -10.90
C VAL A 136 1.57 -13.36 -12.09
N PHE A 137 1.71 -12.03 -12.10
CA PHE A 137 1.44 -11.20 -13.26
C PHE A 137 2.66 -10.33 -13.60
N CYS A 138 3.21 -10.52 -14.80
CA CYS A 138 4.21 -9.60 -15.37
C CYS A 138 3.67 -8.94 -16.63
N ALA A 139 3.98 -7.65 -16.82
CA ALA A 139 3.66 -6.97 -18.09
C ALA A 139 4.37 -7.64 -19.27
N ALA A 140 5.56 -8.23 -19.04
CA ALA A 140 6.26 -9.08 -19.98
C ALA A 140 7.17 -10.08 -19.25
N TYR A 141 7.06 -11.35 -19.57
CA TYR A 141 7.94 -12.39 -19.04
C TYR A 141 9.25 -12.46 -19.83
N ARG A 142 10.35 -12.64 -19.11
CA ARG A 142 11.66 -12.89 -19.69
C ARG A 142 11.84 -14.37 -20.00
N GLU A 143 12.44 -14.67 -21.15
CA GLU A 143 12.65 -16.06 -21.60
C GLU A 143 13.63 -16.82 -20.69
N ASP A 144 14.67 -16.13 -20.21
CA ASP A 144 15.72 -16.69 -19.38
C ASP A 144 15.30 -16.91 -17.91
N GLU A 145 14.20 -16.32 -17.47
CA GLU A 145 13.65 -16.46 -16.11
C GLU A 145 12.44 -17.38 -16.04
N PHE A 146 11.79 -17.64 -17.18
CA PHE A 146 10.46 -18.26 -17.19
C PHE A 146 10.45 -19.68 -16.65
N GLU A 147 11.47 -20.49 -16.96
CA GLU A 147 11.56 -21.86 -16.46
C GLU A 147 11.79 -21.90 -14.94
N GLU A 148 12.57 -20.95 -14.39
CA GLU A 148 12.72 -20.84 -12.94
C GLU A 148 11.41 -20.41 -12.28
N LEU A 149 10.68 -19.45 -12.89
CA LEU A 149 9.39 -18.96 -12.40
C LEU A 149 8.37 -20.10 -12.24
N LEU A 150 8.37 -21.09 -13.15
CA LEU A 150 7.49 -22.25 -13.08
C LEU A 150 7.66 -23.07 -11.79
N ASN A 151 8.80 -23.01 -11.12
CA ASN A 151 9.01 -23.74 -9.86
C ASN A 151 8.26 -23.10 -8.68
N TYR A 152 7.92 -21.83 -8.77
CA TYR A 152 7.33 -21.07 -7.65
C TYR A 152 5.86 -20.72 -7.86
N ALA A 153 5.45 -20.44 -9.11
CA ALA A 153 4.09 -19.99 -9.41
C ALA A 153 3.07 -21.13 -9.44
N ASP A 154 1.88 -20.90 -8.90
CA ASP A 154 0.69 -21.76 -9.07
C ASP A 154 -0.20 -21.22 -10.19
N HIS A 155 -0.38 -19.90 -10.27
CA HIS A 155 -1.14 -19.20 -11.28
C HIS A 155 -0.25 -18.23 -12.05
N ILE A 156 -0.33 -18.26 -13.39
CA ILE A 156 0.43 -17.37 -14.26
C ILE A 156 -0.53 -16.58 -15.14
N VAL A 157 -0.52 -15.27 -14.99
CA VAL A 157 -1.36 -14.34 -15.75
C VAL A 157 -0.52 -13.66 -16.83
N PHE A 158 -0.90 -13.88 -18.09
CA PHE A 158 -0.26 -13.24 -19.23
C PHE A 158 -0.89 -11.88 -19.54
N ASN A 159 -0.09 -10.95 -20.03
CA ASN A 159 -0.55 -9.60 -20.34
C ASN A 159 -1.16 -9.49 -21.75
N SER A 160 -0.84 -10.42 -22.65
CA SER A 160 -1.29 -10.40 -24.03
C SER A 160 -1.48 -11.79 -24.62
N PRO A 161 -2.33 -11.93 -25.67
CA PRO A 161 -2.46 -13.19 -26.43
C PRO A 161 -1.13 -13.71 -26.94
N ARG A 162 -0.23 -12.83 -27.37
CA ARG A 162 1.10 -13.20 -27.85
C ARG A 162 1.94 -13.89 -26.76
N GLN A 163 1.93 -13.37 -25.52
CA GLN A 163 2.63 -14.01 -24.41
C GLN A 163 1.99 -15.34 -24.04
N LEU A 164 0.66 -15.41 -23.99
CA LEU A 164 -0.06 -16.66 -23.75
C LEU A 164 0.32 -17.73 -24.78
N LYS A 165 0.32 -17.41 -26.06
CA LYS A 165 0.70 -18.35 -27.14
C LYS A 165 2.16 -18.78 -27.04
N LYS A 166 3.06 -17.88 -26.62
CA LYS A 166 4.49 -18.17 -26.48
C LYS A 166 4.80 -19.04 -25.27
N PHE A 167 4.30 -18.69 -24.11
CA PHE A 167 4.70 -19.28 -22.83
C PHE A 167 3.65 -20.27 -22.27
N GLY A 168 2.39 -20.11 -22.66
CA GLY A 168 1.28 -20.90 -22.13
C GLY A 168 1.42 -22.41 -22.28
N PRO A 169 1.85 -22.95 -23.45
CA PRO A 169 2.06 -24.39 -23.59
C PRO A 169 3.03 -24.97 -22.55
N ARG A 170 4.18 -24.32 -22.32
CA ARG A 170 5.17 -24.75 -21.31
C ARG A 170 4.62 -24.66 -19.89
N ALA A 171 3.93 -23.57 -19.57
CA ALA A 171 3.31 -23.40 -18.25
C ALA A 171 2.18 -24.43 -18.00
N ARG A 172 1.43 -24.78 -19.05
CA ARG A 172 0.40 -25.83 -18.97
C ARG A 172 1.02 -27.21 -18.77
N GLU A 173 2.12 -27.52 -19.46
CA GLU A 173 2.87 -28.78 -19.28
C GLU A 173 3.43 -28.89 -17.85
N ALA A 174 3.86 -27.76 -17.25
CA ALA A 174 4.25 -27.66 -15.87
C ALA A 174 3.07 -27.69 -14.86
N GLY A 175 1.83 -27.89 -15.33
CA GLY A 175 0.64 -28.01 -14.49
C GLY A 175 0.12 -26.70 -13.89
N LYS A 176 0.51 -25.56 -14.46
CA LYS A 176 0.11 -24.24 -13.92
C LYS A 176 -1.29 -23.84 -14.36
N SER A 177 -1.98 -23.08 -13.53
CA SER A 177 -3.23 -22.43 -13.87
C SER A 177 -2.95 -21.14 -14.63
N LEU A 178 -3.59 -20.95 -15.79
CA LEU A 178 -3.25 -19.87 -16.70
C LEU A 178 -4.37 -18.83 -16.81
N GLY A 179 -3.99 -17.57 -16.77
CA GLY A 179 -4.89 -16.44 -16.98
C GLY A 179 -4.42 -15.46 -18.04
N LEU A 180 -5.36 -14.61 -18.45
CA LEU A 180 -5.06 -13.46 -19.29
C LEU A 180 -5.56 -12.19 -18.58
N ARG A 181 -4.70 -11.19 -18.45
CA ARG A 181 -5.12 -9.88 -18.00
C ARG A 181 -5.92 -9.21 -19.11
N ILE A 182 -7.14 -8.83 -18.79
CA ILE A 182 -8.04 -8.08 -19.67
C ILE A 182 -8.05 -6.60 -19.28
N ASN A 183 -8.31 -5.74 -20.26
CA ASN A 183 -8.52 -4.32 -20.07
C ASN A 183 -9.95 -3.97 -20.52
N PRO A 184 -10.89 -3.73 -19.59
CA PRO A 184 -12.27 -3.40 -19.93
C PRO A 184 -12.44 -1.99 -20.48
N GLN A 185 -11.37 -1.21 -20.57
CA GLN A 185 -11.36 0.19 -20.99
C GLN A 185 -12.32 1.07 -20.16
N CYS A 186 -12.44 0.74 -18.88
CA CYS A 186 -13.22 1.48 -17.89
C CYS A 186 -12.26 2.18 -16.94
N SER A 187 -12.12 3.49 -17.09
CA SER A 187 -11.36 4.32 -16.16
C SER A 187 -12.28 4.85 -15.07
N THR A 188 -11.82 4.72 -13.82
CA THR A 188 -12.45 5.31 -12.65
C THR A 188 -11.52 6.35 -12.00
N GLN A 189 -10.36 6.64 -12.62
CA GLN A 189 -9.36 7.58 -12.13
C GLN A 189 -9.66 8.99 -12.67
N GLU A 190 -10.25 9.84 -11.86
CA GLU A 190 -10.47 11.25 -12.21
C GLU A 190 -9.19 12.06 -11.98
N GLY A 191 -8.70 12.73 -13.02
CA GLY A 191 -7.58 13.68 -12.94
C GLY A 191 -6.16 13.09 -12.88
N HIS A 192 -5.99 11.78 -12.81
CA HIS A 192 -4.70 11.12 -12.63
C HIS A 192 -4.39 10.06 -13.71
N GLY A 193 -4.45 10.44 -14.98
CA GLY A 193 -4.26 9.52 -16.11
C GLY A 193 -2.93 8.74 -16.11
N ILE A 194 -1.92 9.21 -15.38
CA ILE A 194 -0.63 8.51 -15.25
C ILE A 194 -0.75 7.21 -14.41
N TYR A 195 -1.74 7.13 -13.52
CA TYR A 195 -2.00 5.98 -12.64
C TYR A 195 -3.19 5.13 -13.10
N ASP A 196 -3.77 5.47 -14.26
CA ASP A 196 -4.90 4.75 -14.80
C ASP A 196 -4.45 3.56 -15.67
N PRO A 197 -4.63 2.30 -15.20
CA PRO A 197 -4.28 1.13 -15.98
C PRO A 197 -5.13 0.96 -17.25
N CYS A 198 -6.26 1.67 -17.36
CA CYS A 198 -7.18 1.65 -18.48
C CYS A 198 -7.02 2.85 -19.42
N ALA A 199 -6.08 3.77 -19.15
CA ALA A 199 -5.83 4.93 -19.99
C ALA A 199 -5.49 4.54 -21.43
N THR A 200 -5.81 5.42 -22.36
CA THR A 200 -5.43 5.25 -23.77
C THR A 200 -3.93 5.03 -23.92
N GLY A 201 -3.53 3.95 -24.60
CA GLY A 201 -2.12 3.59 -24.77
C GLY A 201 -1.52 2.84 -23.57
N SER A 202 -2.32 2.46 -22.57
CA SER A 202 -1.83 1.61 -21.49
C SER A 202 -1.25 0.30 -22.02
N ARG A 203 -0.08 -0.08 -21.50
CA ARG A 203 0.57 -1.35 -21.81
C ARG A 203 -0.03 -2.55 -21.08
N LEU A 204 -1.03 -2.34 -20.22
CA LEU A 204 -1.53 -3.33 -19.28
C LEU A 204 -2.87 -3.91 -19.73
N GLY A 205 -2.85 -5.23 -19.95
CA GLY A 205 -4.04 -6.01 -20.28
C GLY A 205 -4.45 -5.97 -21.76
N THR A 206 -5.26 -6.95 -22.12
CA THR A 206 -5.79 -7.18 -23.45
C THR A 206 -7.17 -6.55 -23.56
N THR A 207 -7.35 -5.61 -24.49
CA THR A 207 -8.67 -5.03 -24.79
C THR A 207 -9.54 -6.01 -25.57
N ARG A 208 -10.85 -5.80 -25.61
CA ARG A 208 -11.77 -6.64 -26.38
C ARG A 208 -11.40 -6.69 -27.87
N ALA A 209 -11.03 -5.58 -28.44
CA ALA A 209 -10.62 -5.53 -29.85
C ALA A 209 -9.39 -6.41 -30.15
N VAL A 210 -8.39 -6.40 -29.25
CA VAL A 210 -7.22 -7.27 -29.37
C VAL A 210 -7.59 -8.75 -29.13
N TRP A 211 -8.47 -9.00 -28.15
CA TRP A 211 -9.01 -10.34 -27.91
C TRP A 211 -9.65 -10.91 -29.17
N ASP A 212 -10.58 -10.18 -29.79
CA ASP A 212 -11.30 -10.64 -30.98
C ASP A 212 -10.37 -10.85 -32.20
N ALA A 213 -9.30 -10.06 -32.29
CA ALA A 213 -8.34 -10.18 -33.38
C ALA A 213 -7.31 -11.30 -33.19
N GLU A 214 -6.90 -11.61 -31.95
CA GLU A 214 -5.74 -12.45 -31.70
C GLU A 214 -6.04 -13.75 -30.93
N MET A 215 -7.19 -13.85 -30.22
CA MET A 215 -7.55 -15.04 -29.46
C MET A 215 -8.31 -16.05 -30.31
N ASP A 216 -7.62 -17.05 -30.77
CA ASP A 216 -8.23 -18.20 -31.40
C ASP A 216 -8.70 -19.27 -30.39
N ARG A 217 -9.44 -20.27 -30.84
CA ARG A 217 -9.98 -21.33 -29.97
C ARG A 217 -8.89 -22.08 -29.21
N ALA A 218 -7.71 -22.26 -29.80
CA ALA A 218 -6.60 -22.95 -29.15
C ALA A 218 -6.03 -22.11 -28.00
N ALA A 219 -5.86 -20.78 -28.20
CA ALA A 219 -5.42 -19.88 -27.17
C ALA A 219 -6.43 -19.78 -26.01
N VAL A 220 -7.75 -19.70 -26.31
CA VAL A 220 -8.80 -19.67 -25.28
C VAL A 220 -8.78 -20.96 -24.46
N SER A 221 -8.57 -22.14 -25.11
CA SER A 221 -8.52 -23.42 -24.40
C SER A 221 -7.35 -23.57 -23.42
N LEU A 222 -6.34 -22.71 -23.50
CA LEU A 222 -5.25 -22.64 -22.52
C LEU A 222 -5.65 -21.93 -21.22
N LEU A 223 -6.71 -21.12 -21.23
CA LEU A 223 -7.07 -20.29 -20.08
C LEU A 223 -7.89 -21.06 -19.05
N ASP A 224 -7.58 -20.83 -17.79
CA ASP A 224 -8.40 -21.18 -16.64
C ASP A 224 -9.12 -19.96 -16.09
N GLY A 225 -8.63 -18.75 -16.33
CA GLY A 225 -9.22 -17.54 -15.76
C GLY A 225 -8.87 -16.25 -16.47
N LEU A 226 -9.55 -15.20 -16.01
CA LEU A 226 -9.29 -13.82 -16.40
C LEU A 226 -8.84 -13.02 -15.19
N HIS A 227 -8.06 -11.97 -15.46
CA HIS A 227 -7.58 -11.02 -14.45
C HIS A 227 -7.82 -9.60 -14.96
N PHE A 228 -8.23 -8.70 -14.08
CA PHE A 228 -8.16 -7.28 -14.32
C PHE A 228 -7.65 -6.55 -13.06
N HIS A 229 -6.96 -5.44 -13.26
CA HIS A 229 -6.53 -4.55 -12.19
C HIS A 229 -6.61 -3.12 -12.74
N THR A 230 -7.62 -2.38 -12.30
CA THR A 230 -8.05 -1.11 -12.88
C THR A 230 -8.06 0.03 -11.87
N LEU A 231 -7.99 -0.30 -10.58
CA LEU A 231 -8.12 0.64 -9.49
C LEU A 231 -6.76 1.07 -8.92
N CYS A 232 -6.71 2.29 -8.38
CA CYS A 232 -5.64 2.79 -7.55
C CYS A 232 -6.29 3.65 -6.45
N GLU A 233 -6.15 3.23 -5.19
CA GLU A 233 -6.64 3.90 -3.97
C GLU A 233 -8.15 4.26 -3.96
N GLN A 234 -9.00 3.37 -4.46
CA GLN A 234 -10.42 3.64 -4.65
C GLN A 234 -11.34 2.82 -3.72
N GLY A 235 -12.66 3.09 -3.82
CA GLY A 235 -13.71 2.42 -3.06
C GLY A 235 -14.28 1.18 -3.75
N ALA A 236 -15.26 0.56 -3.09
CA ALA A 236 -16.00 -0.58 -3.62
C ALA A 236 -16.89 -0.21 -4.81
N ASP A 237 -17.34 1.03 -4.89
CA ASP A 237 -18.13 1.60 -5.98
C ASP A 237 -17.35 1.58 -7.31
N ALA A 238 -16.09 1.98 -7.29
CA ALA A 238 -15.21 1.91 -8.46
C ALA A 238 -15.00 0.46 -8.92
N LEU A 239 -14.85 -0.49 -7.97
CA LEU A 239 -14.76 -1.91 -8.32
C LEU A 239 -16.06 -2.42 -8.94
N ALA A 240 -17.23 -2.08 -8.38
CA ALA A 240 -18.52 -2.48 -8.91
C ALA A 240 -18.71 -1.96 -10.34
N LEU A 241 -18.38 -0.69 -10.60
CA LEU A 241 -18.44 -0.09 -11.93
C LEU A 241 -17.53 -0.81 -12.93
N THR A 242 -16.31 -1.15 -12.50
CA THR A 242 -15.39 -1.92 -13.35
C THR A 242 -15.89 -3.34 -13.61
N ALA A 243 -16.47 -4.01 -12.61
CA ALA A 243 -17.06 -5.34 -12.77
C ALA A 243 -18.19 -5.34 -13.81
N GLU A 244 -19.07 -4.33 -13.79
CA GLU A 244 -20.10 -4.14 -14.82
C GLU A 244 -19.49 -3.93 -16.21
N ALA A 245 -18.40 -3.17 -16.32
CA ALA A 245 -17.70 -2.98 -17.59
C ALA A 245 -17.07 -4.30 -18.09
N VAL A 246 -16.52 -5.12 -17.20
CA VAL A 246 -16.00 -6.46 -17.52
C VAL A 246 -17.13 -7.38 -17.99
N GLU A 247 -18.28 -7.40 -17.33
CA GLU A 247 -19.45 -8.17 -17.78
C GLU A 247 -19.92 -7.76 -19.17
N LYS A 248 -20.00 -6.46 -19.42
CA LYS A 248 -20.41 -5.93 -20.72
C LYS A 248 -19.43 -6.32 -21.85
N THR A 249 -18.13 -6.36 -21.52
CA THR A 249 -17.07 -6.51 -22.52
C THR A 249 -16.63 -7.97 -22.71
N PHE A 250 -16.60 -8.77 -21.63
CA PHE A 250 -16.10 -10.14 -21.60
C PHE A 250 -17.08 -11.15 -20.99
N GLY A 251 -18.34 -10.77 -20.78
CA GLY A 251 -19.36 -11.63 -20.17
C GLY A 251 -19.67 -12.91 -20.95
N ASP A 252 -19.40 -12.94 -22.25
CA ASP A 252 -19.49 -14.13 -23.10
C ASP A 252 -18.32 -15.11 -22.88
N VAL A 253 -17.21 -14.65 -22.34
CA VAL A 253 -16.01 -15.44 -22.07
C VAL A 253 -16.03 -16.01 -20.64
N LEU A 254 -16.51 -15.24 -19.67
CA LEU A 254 -16.51 -15.60 -18.24
C LEU A 254 -17.09 -16.99 -17.92
N PRO A 255 -18.17 -17.48 -18.56
CA PRO A 255 -18.72 -18.82 -18.28
C PRO A 255 -17.77 -19.99 -18.61
N GLN A 256 -16.71 -19.73 -19.38
CA GLN A 256 -15.69 -20.72 -19.74
C GLN A 256 -14.51 -20.73 -18.74
N MET A 257 -14.48 -19.78 -17.81
CA MET A 257 -13.40 -19.62 -16.86
C MET A 257 -13.70 -20.31 -15.53
N LYS A 258 -12.65 -20.79 -14.86
CA LYS A 258 -12.74 -21.36 -13.52
C LYS A 258 -12.59 -20.29 -12.45
N TRP A 259 -11.88 -19.20 -12.76
CA TRP A 259 -11.65 -18.12 -11.83
C TRP A 259 -11.62 -16.74 -12.53
N LEU A 260 -11.91 -15.72 -11.70
CA LEU A 260 -11.80 -14.32 -12.06
C LEU A 260 -11.02 -13.59 -10.96
N ASN A 261 -9.87 -13.04 -11.31
CA ASN A 261 -9.10 -12.19 -10.42
C ASN A 261 -9.46 -10.72 -10.71
N MET A 262 -10.02 -10.05 -9.72
CA MET A 262 -10.52 -8.68 -9.84
C MET A 262 -9.45 -7.64 -9.41
N GLY A 263 -8.19 -8.10 -9.20
CA GLY A 263 -7.06 -7.24 -8.86
C GLY A 263 -7.10 -6.64 -7.47
N GLY A 264 -6.39 -5.56 -7.31
CA GLY A 264 -6.31 -4.76 -6.09
C GLY A 264 -6.56 -3.28 -6.37
N GLY A 265 -5.90 -2.40 -5.58
CA GLY A 265 -6.02 -0.95 -5.72
C GLY A 265 -7.27 -0.35 -5.06
N HIS A 266 -7.93 -1.13 -4.19
CA HIS A 266 -9.03 -0.65 -3.37
C HIS A 266 -8.76 -0.88 -1.88
N HIS A 267 -9.09 0.12 -1.08
CA HIS A 267 -8.72 0.22 0.33
C HIS A 267 -9.72 -0.52 1.24
N ILE A 268 -9.82 -1.85 1.12
CA ILE A 268 -10.82 -2.69 1.83
C ILE A 268 -10.79 -2.47 3.35
N THR A 269 -9.62 -2.21 3.92
CA THR A 269 -9.41 -2.06 5.37
C THR A 269 -9.45 -0.62 5.85
N LYS A 270 -9.69 0.33 4.94
CA LYS A 270 -9.88 1.75 5.28
C LYS A 270 -11.23 1.97 5.96
N ASP A 271 -11.24 2.81 6.98
CA ASP A 271 -12.48 3.21 7.64
C ASP A 271 -13.47 3.80 6.64
N GLY A 272 -14.74 3.37 6.74
CA GLY A 272 -15.80 3.81 5.84
C GLY A 272 -15.83 3.11 4.47
N TYR A 273 -14.97 2.14 4.20
CA TYR A 273 -15.06 1.33 2.97
C TYR A 273 -16.36 0.51 2.93
N ASP A 274 -17.08 0.52 1.82
CA ASP A 274 -18.35 -0.21 1.64
C ASP A 274 -18.12 -1.72 1.46
N ILE A 275 -17.85 -2.43 2.56
CA ILE A 275 -17.70 -3.90 2.58
C ILE A 275 -18.96 -4.59 2.04
N PRO A 276 -20.20 -4.21 2.40
CA PRO A 276 -21.39 -4.80 1.82
C PRO A 276 -21.46 -4.72 0.29
N LEU A 277 -21.06 -3.61 -0.31
CA LEU A 277 -21.01 -3.48 -1.78
C LEU A 277 -19.96 -4.41 -2.38
N LEU A 278 -18.75 -4.46 -1.80
CA LEU A 278 -17.71 -5.40 -2.21
C LEU A 278 -18.23 -6.84 -2.22
N GLU A 279 -18.86 -7.26 -1.12
CA GLU A 279 -19.40 -8.62 -1.00
C GLU A 279 -20.50 -8.93 -2.00
N ARG A 280 -21.40 -7.97 -2.28
CA ARG A 280 -22.43 -8.12 -3.33
C ARG A 280 -21.79 -8.29 -4.70
N THR A 281 -20.78 -7.49 -5.01
CA THR A 281 -20.05 -7.57 -6.30
C THR A 281 -19.38 -8.92 -6.47
N ILE A 282 -18.69 -9.41 -5.43
CA ILE A 282 -18.05 -10.74 -5.43
C ILE A 282 -19.08 -11.85 -5.65
N ARG A 283 -20.16 -11.87 -4.85
CA ARG A 283 -21.21 -12.89 -4.96
C ARG A 283 -21.88 -12.86 -6.34
N HIS A 284 -22.16 -11.68 -6.87
CA HIS A 284 -22.74 -11.53 -8.19
C HIS A 284 -21.89 -12.24 -9.27
N MET A 285 -20.56 -11.99 -9.28
CA MET A 285 -19.66 -12.62 -10.24
C MET A 285 -19.57 -14.13 -10.04
N THR A 286 -19.49 -14.59 -8.79
CA THR A 286 -19.45 -16.03 -8.47
C THR A 286 -20.74 -16.75 -8.88
N GLU A 287 -21.90 -16.20 -8.52
CA GLU A 287 -23.19 -16.85 -8.77
C GLU A 287 -23.57 -16.85 -10.25
N ARG A 288 -23.28 -15.74 -10.94
CA ARG A 288 -23.62 -15.59 -12.36
C ARG A 288 -22.75 -16.41 -13.30
N TYR A 289 -21.46 -16.53 -13.00
CA TYR A 289 -20.47 -17.12 -13.91
C TYR A 289 -19.87 -18.43 -13.39
N GLY A 290 -20.11 -18.79 -12.14
CA GLY A 290 -19.56 -20.01 -11.54
C GLY A 290 -18.04 -19.93 -11.28
N VAL A 291 -17.47 -18.73 -11.23
CA VAL A 291 -16.03 -18.52 -11.07
C VAL A 291 -15.62 -18.38 -9.62
N GLN A 292 -14.42 -18.88 -9.28
CA GLN A 292 -13.74 -18.50 -8.04
C GLN A 292 -13.21 -17.07 -8.17
N VAL A 293 -13.66 -16.16 -7.31
CA VAL A 293 -13.17 -14.78 -7.31
C VAL A 293 -11.89 -14.67 -6.48
N TYR A 294 -10.91 -13.95 -7.02
CA TYR A 294 -9.68 -13.53 -6.33
C TYR A 294 -9.59 -12.01 -6.24
N LEU A 295 -8.95 -11.52 -5.18
CA LEU A 295 -8.56 -10.12 -4.98
C LEU A 295 -7.07 -10.05 -4.62
N GLU A 296 -6.41 -8.96 -5.02
CA GLU A 296 -4.97 -8.74 -4.83
C GLU A 296 -4.68 -7.39 -4.12
N PRO A 297 -5.25 -7.12 -2.94
CA PRO A 297 -4.91 -5.91 -2.22
C PRO A 297 -3.44 -5.95 -1.79
N GLY A 298 -2.75 -4.84 -1.99
CA GLY A 298 -1.42 -4.62 -1.43
C GLY A 298 -1.52 -3.67 -0.23
N GLU A 299 -1.86 -2.42 -0.48
CA GLU A 299 -2.02 -1.39 0.55
C GLU A 299 -2.97 -1.79 1.65
N ALA A 300 -4.16 -2.29 1.33
CA ALA A 300 -5.16 -2.66 2.32
C ALA A 300 -4.67 -3.76 3.30
N VAL A 301 -3.65 -4.54 2.96
CA VAL A 301 -3.06 -5.50 3.91
C VAL A 301 -2.26 -4.80 4.99
N ALA A 302 -1.50 -3.76 4.64
CA ALA A 302 -0.59 -3.07 5.55
C ALA A 302 -0.96 -1.60 5.79
N LEU A 303 -2.20 -1.19 5.45
CA LEU A 303 -2.69 0.17 5.66
C LEU A 303 -2.58 0.57 7.13
N ASN A 304 -1.99 1.73 7.39
CA ASN A 304 -1.71 2.26 8.74
C ASN A 304 -0.88 1.33 9.63
N ALA A 305 -0.20 0.33 9.07
CA ALA A 305 0.59 -0.64 9.84
C ALA A 305 2.07 -0.27 9.96
N GLY A 306 2.49 0.91 9.49
CA GLY A 306 3.89 1.31 9.56
C GLY A 306 4.13 2.75 9.88
N PHE A 307 5.29 2.99 10.50
CA PHE A 307 5.79 4.31 10.81
C PHE A 307 7.21 4.45 10.25
N LEU A 308 7.61 5.69 9.94
CA LEU A 308 9.00 6.04 9.68
C LEU A 308 9.44 7.07 10.72
N ALA A 309 10.32 6.66 11.61
CA ALA A 309 10.91 7.52 12.62
C ALA A 309 12.17 8.20 12.07
N CYS A 310 12.27 9.50 12.27
CA CYS A 310 13.38 10.32 11.81
C CYS A 310 13.68 11.46 12.77
N ARG A 311 14.83 12.12 12.60
CA ARG A 311 15.21 13.29 13.38
C ARG A 311 15.51 14.50 12.52
N VAL A 312 15.26 15.67 13.10
CA VAL A 312 15.68 16.95 12.55
C VAL A 312 17.21 17.04 12.66
N LEU A 313 17.88 17.25 11.53
CA LEU A 313 19.34 17.43 11.47
C LEU A 313 19.72 18.90 11.50
N ASP A 314 18.94 19.78 10.85
CA ASP A 314 19.22 21.20 10.73
C ASP A 314 17.94 21.96 10.36
N ILE A 315 17.88 23.25 10.64
CA ILE A 315 16.79 24.14 10.24
C ILE A 315 17.37 25.33 9.51
N VAL A 316 17.02 25.47 8.23
CA VAL A 316 17.49 26.57 7.40
C VAL A 316 16.33 27.50 7.05
N THR A 317 16.62 28.81 6.89
CA THR A 317 15.65 29.79 6.48
C THR A 317 16.09 30.43 5.17
N ASN A 318 15.23 30.37 4.15
CA ASN A 318 15.47 31.03 2.89
C ASN A 318 14.18 31.71 2.41
N SER A 319 14.28 32.99 2.06
CA SER A 319 13.15 33.82 1.59
C SER A 319 11.92 33.77 2.52
N GLY A 320 12.16 33.68 3.84
CA GLY A 320 11.10 33.61 4.84
C GLY A 320 10.49 32.22 5.07
N ILE A 321 10.92 31.22 4.31
CA ILE A 321 10.46 29.82 4.48
C ILE A 321 11.46 29.09 5.37
N GLN A 322 10.97 28.54 6.48
CA GLN A 322 11.74 27.64 7.34
C GLN A 322 11.65 26.22 6.79
N THR A 323 12.81 25.58 6.62
CA THR A 323 12.91 24.19 6.15
C THR A 323 13.69 23.38 7.18
N ALA A 324 13.07 22.36 7.75
CA ALA A 324 13.73 21.36 8.58
C ALA A 324 14.27 20.25 7.69
N ILE A 325 15.58 20.03 7.77
CA ILE A 325 16.28 18.95 7.06
C ILE A 325 16.31 17.74 7.99
N LEU A 326 15.82 16.61 7.50
CA LEU A 326 15.66 15.36 8.25
C LEU A 326 16.74 14.34 7.87
N ASP A 327 16.95 13.33 8.70
CA ASP A 327 17.79 12.17 8.39
C ASP A 327 17.10 11.14 7.48
N VAL A 328 15.91 11.46 6.96
CA VAL A 328 15.19 10.71 5.92
C VAL A 328 15.05 11.53 4.64
N SER A 329 14.81 10.84 3.53
CA SER A 329 14.67 11.42 2.20
C SER A 329 13.35 10.95 1.57
N ALA A 330 12.60 11.86 0.96
CA ALA A 330 11.43 11.49 0.16
C ALA A 330 11.84 10.56 -0.98
N ALA A 331 12.91 10.92 -1.70
CA ALA A 331 13.40 10.14 -2.84
C ALA A 331 13.93 8.74 -2.47
N CYS A 332 14.48 8.57 -1.26
CA CYS A 332 15.12 7.32 -0.86
C CYS A 332 14.23 6.43 0.01
N HIS A 333 13.41 7.00 0.88
CA HIS A 333 12.73 6.24 1.94
C HIS A 333 11.21 6.27 1.84
N MET A 334 10.64 7.22 1.11
CA MET A 334 9.20 7.31 0.83
C MET A 334 8.95 7.84 -0.60
N PRO A 335 9.43 7.11 -1.64
CA PRO A 335 9.48 7.65 -3.00
C PRO A 335 8.11 7.98 -3.60
N ASP A 336 7.02 7.39 -3.13
CA ASP A 336 5.67 7.73 -3.57
C ASP A 336 5.26 9.16 -3.23
N VAL A 337 5.88 9.80 -2.24
CA VAL A 337 5.70 11.24 -2.00
C VAL A 337 6.05 12.07 -3.24
N LEU A 338 7.02 11.62 -4.04
CA LEU A 338 7.45 12.26 -5.29
C LEU A 338 6.83 11.65 -6.55
N GLU A 339 6.64 10.33 -6.57
CA GLU A 339 6.15 9.58 -7.74
C GLU A 339 4.63 9.63 -7.86
N MET A 340 3.92 9.63 -6.73
CA MET A 340 2.46 9.75 -6.59
C MET A 340 2.14 10.87 -5.59
N PRO A 341 2.41 12.13 -5.89
CA PRO A 341 2.50 13.21 -4.92
C PRO A 341 1.36 13.23 -3.90
N TYR A 342 1.70 13.01 -2.65
CA TYR A 342 0.83 13.15 -1.48
C TYR A 342 1.63 13.68 -0.29
N THR A 343 0.93 14.15 0.72
CA THR A 343 1.55 14.58 1.98
C THR A 343 1.33 13.50 3.03
N PRO A 344 2.38 12.77 3.46
CA PRO A 344 2.22 11.70 4.43
C PRO A 344 1.74 12.23 5.79
N PRO A 345 0.90 11.49 6.52
CA PRO A 345 0.49 11.89 7.86
C PRO A 345 1.69 11.94 8.80
N LEU A 346 1.75 13.01 9.61
CA LEU A 346 2.82 13.21 10.59
C LEU A 346 2.21 13.38 11.99
N TYR A 347 2.65 12.57 12.94
CA TYR A 347 2.12 12.63 14.31
C TYR A 347 2.53 13.91 15.00
N GLY A 348 1.54 14.59 15.64
CA GLY A 348 1.74 15.83 16.36
C GLY A 348 1.87 17.08 15.47
N ALA A 349 1.65 16.96 14.16
CA ALA A 349 1.64 18.09 13.24
C ALA A 349 0.43 17.99 12.28
N GLU A 350 0.05 19.12 11.72
CA GLU A 350 -0.99 19.22 10.69
C GLU A 350 -0.34 19.50 9.33
N SER A 351 -0.83 18.83 8.28
CA SER A 351 -0.34 19.08 6.91
C SER A 351 -0.87 20.41 6.36
N GLY A 352 -0.01 21.14 5.64
CA GLY A 352 -0.35 22.42 5.01
C GLY A 352 0.20 23.65 5.77
N GLU A 353 -0.03 24.81 5.19
CA GLU A 353 0.51 26.09 5.73
C GLU A 353 -0.32 26.62 6.91
N GLY A 354 -1.60 26.32 6.98
CA GLY A 354 -2.53 26.83 8.01
C GLY A 354 -2.82 28.32 7.89
N GLU A 355 -3.60 28.86 8.84
CA GLU A 355 -3.81 30.30 8.95
C GLU A 355 -2.62 30.98 9.65
N PRO A 356 -2.28 32.22 9.29
CA PRO A 356 -1.21 32.97 9.93
C PRO A 356 -1.42 33.09 11.44
N GLY A 357 -0.43 32.64 12.23
CA GLY A 357 -0.43 32.74 13.71
C GLY A 357 -0.87 31.50 14.46
N ASP A 358 -1.28 30.43 13.76
CA ASP A 358 -1.74 29.18 14.38
C ASP A 358 -0.62 28.11 14.54
N GLY A 359 0.56 28.51 15.00
CA GLY A 359 1.68 27.59 15.22
C GLY A 359 2.90 27.89 14.36
N PHE A 360 3.79 26.90 14.24
CA PHE A 360 5.08 27.03 13.57
C PHE A 360 5.08 26.17 12.30
N THR A 361 5.22 26.82 11.14
CA THR A 361 5.18 26.13 9.85
C THR A 361 6.59 25.84 9.35
N TYR A 362 6.82 24.58 8.96
CA TYR A 362 8.07 24.13 8.37
C TYR A 362 7.81 23.35 7.08
N ARG A 363 8.66 23.56 6.10
CA ARG A 363 8.87 22.60 5.03
C ARG A 363 9.78 21.51 5.54
N LEU A 364 9.41 20.23 5.36
CA LEU A 364 10.25 19.09 5.69
C LEU A 364 10.94 18.58 4.43
N ALA A 365 12.24 18.36 4.49
CA ALA A 365 13.04 17.95 3.34
C ALA A 365 14.13 16.96 3.75
N GLY A 366 14.59 16.15 2.79
CA GLY A 366 15.70 15.23 2.97
C GLY A 366 17.08 15.92 2.78
N PRO A 367 18.16 15.22 3.14
CA PRO A 367 19.53 15.75 3.06
C PRO A 367 20.23 15.47 1.72
N THR A 368 19.51 14.92 0.72
CA THR A 368 20.12 14.57 -0.58
C THR A 368 20.39 15.82 -1.43
N CYS A 369 21.23 15.67 -2.46
CA CYS A 369 21.51 16.75 -3.41
C CYS A 369 20.34 17.00 -4.39
N LEU A 370 19.28 16.20 -4.36
CA LEU A 370 18.09 16.40 -5.18
C LEU A 370 17.29 17.59 -4.64
N SER A 371 17.24 18.69 -5.40
CA SER A 371 16.50 19.89 -4.99
C SER A 371 14.99 19.64 -4.73
N GLY A 372 14.43 18.62 -5.34
CA GLY A 372 13.05 18.16 -5.14
C GLY A 372 12.88 17.13 -4.00
N ASP A 373 13.88 16.88 -3.16
CA ASP A 373 13.77 15.99 -2.02
C ASP A 373 13.01 16.65 -0.88
N VAL A 374 11.73 16.95 -1.13
CA VAL A 374 10.81 17.65 -0.24
C VAL A 374 9.66 16.71 0.10
N ILE A 375 9.39 16.55 1.40
CA ILE A 375 8.35 15.66 1.90
C ILE A 375 6.99 16.38 1.92
N GLY A 376 6.96 17.61 2.43
CA GLY A 376 5.75 18.39 2.52
C GLY A 376 5.91 19.62 3.41
N THR A 377 4.82 20.36 3.57
CA THR A 377 4.75 21.49 4.53
C THR A 377 3.84 21.09 5.67
N TYR A 378 4.29 21.34 6.89
CA TYR A 378 3.58 20.95 8.11
C TYR A 378 3.60 22.09 9.14
N ARG A 379 2.54 22.12 9.94
CA ARG A 379 2.38 23.05 11.05
C ARG A 379 2.50 22.30 12.38
N PHE A 380 3.34 22.82 13.25
CA PHE A 380 3.64 22.27 14.59
C PHE A 380 3.12 23.19 15.70
N PRO A 381 2.69 22.63 16.84
CA PRO A 381 2.25 23.42 18.00
C PRO A 381 3.40 24.13 18.72
N ALA A 382 4.64 23.70 18.52
CA ALA A 382 5.87 24.28 19.09
C ALA A 382 6.95 24.39 18.01
N PRO A 383 7.95 25.26 18.18
CA PRO A 383 9.08 25.32 17.28
C PRO A 383 9.83 23.98 17.28
N LEU A 384 10.32 23.59 16.08
CA LEU A 384 11.23 22.45 15.96
C LEU A 384 12.64 22.85 16.35
N GLU A 385 13.38 21.90 16.93
CA GLU A 385 14.80 22.02 17.25
C GLU A 385 15.58 20.84 16.61
N GLU A 386 16.90 21.04 16.44
CA GLU A 386 17.81 19.98 16.02
C GLU A 386 17.76 18.80 17.02
N GLY A 387 17.62 17.58 16.52
CA GLY A 387 17.46 16.37 17.31
C GLY A 387 16.02 15.96 17.58
N ASP A 388 15.02 16.81 17.29
CA ASP A 388 13.61 16.45 17.48
C ASP A 388 13.25 15.19 16.69
N LEU A 389 12.53 14.27 17.36
CA LEU A 389 12.03 13.04 16.77
C LEU A 389 10.68 13.32 16.10
N LEU A 390 10.61 12.98 14.81
CA LEU A 390 9.38 13.02 14.02
C LEU A 390 8.97 11.62 13.61
N LEU A 391 7.65 11.38 13.50
CA LEU A 391 7.10 10.08 13.18
C LEU A 391 6.06 10.19 12.08
N PHE A 392 6.43 9.81 10.86
CA PHE A 392 5.50 9.69 9.74
C PHE A 392 4.66 8.42 9.88
N GLY A 393 3.35 8.52 9.63
CA GLY A 393 2.41 7.41 9.61
C GLY A 393 2.24 6.80 8.23
N ASP A 394 1.62 5.63 8.20
CA ASP A 394 1.32 4.85 6.98
C ASP A 394 2.55 4.55 6.12
N MET A 395 3.67 4.23 6.76
CA MET A 395 4.97 4.00 6.12
C MET A 395 5.32 2.51 5.95
N ALA A 396 4.34 1.60 5.99
CA ALA A 396 4.58 0.18 5.67
C ALA A 396 4.44 -0.12 4.18
N ILE A 397 3.65 0.67 3.46
CA ILE A 397 3.26 0.42 2.06
C ILE A 397 4.13 1.24 1.10
N TYR A 398 4.57 0.60 0.00
CA TYR A 398 5.41 1.20 -1.05
C TYR A 398 6.65 1.94 -0.54
N THR A 399 7.16 1.58 0.64
CA THR A 399 8.37 2.15 1.25
C THR A 399 9.53 1.17 1.21
N THR A 400 9.53 0.15 2.07
CA THR A 400 10.62 -0.84 2.15
C THR A 400 10.85 -1.60 0.84
N CYS A 401 9.81 -1.81 0.03
CA CYS A 401 9.89 -2.45 -1.29
C CYS A 401 10.40 -1.50 -2.40
N LYS A 402 10.37 -0.18 -2.20
CA LYS A 402 10.80 0.84 -3.18
C LYS A 402 12.01 1.64 -2.73
N ASN A 403 12.46 1.52 -1.49
CA ASN A 403 13.56 2.29 -0.95
C ASN A 403 14.87 2.09 -1.74
N ASN A 404 15.73 3.10 -1.69
CA ASN A 404 17.00 3.10 -2.40
C ASN A 404 18.07 3.86 -1.62
N THR A 405 19.30 3.82 -2.14
CA THR A 405 20.48 4.40 -1.50
C THR A 405 21.11 5.53 -2.34
N PHE A 406 20.27 6.33 -3.00
CA PHE A 406 20.76 7.50 -3.73
C PHE A 406 21.57 8.43 -2.82
N ASN A 407 22.62 9.06 -3.34
CA ASN A 407 23.57 9.88 -2.57
C ASN A 407 24.30 9.14 -1.43
N GLY A 408 24.24 7.81 -1.38
CA GLY A 408 24.80 7.05 -0.26
C GLY A 408 23.96 7.11 1.00
N MET A 409 22.67 7.47 0.87
CA MET A 409 21.72 7.43 2.01
C MET A 409 21.66 6.01 2.58
N PRO A 410 21.77 5.83 3.90
CA PRO A 410 21.59 4.52 4.52
C PRO A 410 20.13 4.08 4.38
N LEU A 411 19.90 2.79 4.19
CA LEU A 411 18.56 2.23 4.32
C LEU A 411 18.12 2.31 5.80
N PRO A 412 16.90 2.73 6.11
CA PRO A 412 16.39 2.73 7.47
C PRO A 412 16.31 1.31 8.04
N ASP A 413 16.70 1.14 9.29
CA ASP A 413 16.50 -0.12 10.02
C ASP A 413 15.00 -0.50 10.01
N ILE A 414 14.71 -1.80 10.10
CA ILE A 414 13.32 -2.30 10.18
C ILE A 414 13.08 -2.87 11.57
N TRP A 415 12.06 -2.36 12.24
CA TRP A 415 11.63 -2.77 13.56
C TRP A 415 10.21 -3.31 13.51
N LYS A 416 9.89 -4.22 14.40
CA LYS A 416 8.55 -4.70 14.70
C LYS A 416 8.07 -4.10 16.01
N ARG A 417 6.83 -3.62 16.04
CA ARG A 417 6.09 -3.33 17.24
C ARG A 417 5.08 -4.48 17.46
N ASP A 418 5.27 -5.25 18.53
CA ASP A 418 4.38 -6.38 18.81
C ASP A 418 3.04 -5.91 19.42
N ARG A 419 2.13 -6.87 19.64
CA ARG A 419 0.79 -6.60 20.22
C ARG A 419 0.82 -6.04 21.65
N GLN A 420 1.93 -6.19 22.35
CA GLN A 420 2.16 -5.64 23.68
C GLN A 420 2.88 -4.29 23.65
N GLY A 421 3.15 -3.75 22.46
CA GLY A 421 3.86 -2.48 22.26
C GLY A 421 5.39 -2.61 22.33
N ARG A 422 5.95 -3.81 22.50
CA ARG A 422 7.40 -4.02 22.58
C ARG A 422 8.03 -3.87 21.20
N LEU A 423 9.17 -3.21 21.16
CA LEU A 423 9.95 -2.98 19.95
C LEU A 423 11.05 -4.04 19.81
N GLU A 424 11.13 -4.65 18.64
CA GLU A 424 12.13 -5.63 18.25
C GLU A 424 12.75 -5.23 16.92
N ARG A 425 14.07 -5.12 16.87
CA ARG A 425 14.77 -4.84 15.61
C ARG A 425 14.87 -6.11 14.77
N LEU A 426 14.32 -6.07 13.56
CA LEU A 426 14.31 -7.19 12.62
C LEU A 426 15.52 -7.14 11.68
N VAL A 427 15.84 -5.96 11.16
CA VAL A 427 16.91 -5.77 10.17
C VAL A 427 17.67 -4.50 10.48
N THR A 428 18.97 -4.53 10.29
CA THR A 428 19.84 -3.36 10.27
C THR A 428 20.65 -3.34 8.99
N PHE A 429 20.86 -2.16 8.45
CA PHE A 429 21.62 -1.95 7.22
C PHE A 429 22.85 -1.12 7.48
N GLY A 430 23.89 -1.34 6.69
CA GLY A 430 25.15 -0.64 6.81
C GLY A 430 25.83 -0.36 5.48
N TYR A 431 27.06 0.12 5.56
CA TYR A 431 27.87 0.44 4.36
C TYR A 431 28.02 -0.76 3.40
N GLY A 432 28.03 -1.99 3.95
CA GLY A 432 28.10 -3.22 3.14
C GLY A 432 26.93 -3.34 2.15
N ASP A 433 25.72 -3.03 2.60
CA ASP A 433 24.48 -3.10 1.79
C ASP A 433 24.50 -2.06 0.66
N PHE A 434 25.00 -0.86 0.95
CA PHE A 434 25.23 0.15 -0.08
C PHE A 434 26.28 -0.31 -1.10
N LYS A 435 27.45 -0.79 -0.62
CA LYS A 435 28.59 -1.11 -1.47
C LYS A 435 28.32 -2.31 -2.38
N CYS A 436 27.69 -3.38 -1.87
CA CYS A 436 27.49 -4.62 -2.64
C CYS A 436 26.56 -4.43 -3.86
N ARG A 437 25.70 -3.40 -3.85
CA ARG A 437 24.88 -3.03 -5.02
C ARG A 437 25.66 -2.38 -6.16
N LEU A 438 26.85 -1.85 -5.88
CA LEU A 438 27.67 -1.09 -6.82
C LEU A 438 28.82 -1.90 -7.41
N GLY A 439 29.12 -3.05 -6.84
CA GLY A 439 30.17 -3.94 -7.30
C GLY A 439 30.57 -4.95 -6.23
N THR A 440 31.46 -5.87 -6.62
CA THR A 440 32.03 -6.93 -5.76
C THR A 440 33.44 -6.53 -5.31
#